data_18642f82d8e806e484153666c751080b
#
_entry.id   18642f82d8e806e484153666c751080b
#
_cell.length_a   1.000
_cell.length_b   1.000
_cell.length_c   1.000
_cell.angle_alpha   90.00
_cell.angle_beta   90.00
_cell.angle_gamma   90.00
#
_symmetry.space_group_name_H-M   'P 1'
#
loop_
_entity.id
_entity.type
_entity.pdbx_description
1 polymer ?
#
loop_
_entity_poly.entity_id
_entity_poly.type
_entity_poly.pdbx_seq_one_letter_code
_entity_poly.pdbx_strand_id
1 'polypeptide(L)'
;MVVAIPVKAYPSLPAGPLAGRPVLDAGNYYPQRDGQIADLDARVITSSGLLQRDLPGSHVVKVFNNIFFKHLRSLSRPAGAADRSALPIAGDDEEAKAAVAAFLDSIGYDAVDAGSLAESWRQDSGSPAYGAPYGPFSDETGTPANVAKIRAALAAAHR
;
A
#
# COMPACT_ATOMS: atom_id res chain seq x y z
N MET A 1 8.97 5.54 -8.08
CA MET A 1 8.62 4.38 -8.96
C MET A 1 7.53 3.56 -8.30
N VAL A 2 6.61 2.92 -9.08
CA VAL A 2 5.62 1.97 -8.55
C VAL A 2 6.08 0.55 -8.85
N VAL A 3 6.09 -0.31 -7.81
CA VAL A 3 6.36 -1.75 -7.90
C VAL A 3 5.03 -2.49 -7.72
N ALA A 4 4.57 -3.15 -8.78
CA ALA A 4 3.30 -3.89 -8.83
C ALA A 4 3.52 -5.28 -9.45
N ILE A 5 4.48 -6.02 -8.89
CA ILE A 5 4.86 -7.37 -9.32
C ILE A 5 4.63 -8.38 -8.17
N PRO A 6 4.57 -9.68 -8.46
CA PRO A 6 4.53 -10.72 -7.43
C PRO A 6 5.71 -10.62 -6.46
N VAL A 7 5.46 -10.86 -5.16
CA VAL A 7 6.49 -10.74 -4.11
C VAL A 7 7.70 -11.62 -4.38
N LYS A 8 7.50 -12.82 -4.93
CA LYS A 8 8.60 -13.72 -5.33
C LYS A 8 9.58 -13.13 -6.35
N ALA A 9 9.18 -12.05 -7.05
CA ALA A 9 10.02 -11.41 -8.07
C ALA A 9 10.81 -10.22 -7.52
N TYR A 10 10.65 -9.82 -6.26
CA TYR A 10 11.37 -8.69 -5.66
C TYR A 10 12.89 -8.80 -5.80
N PRO A 11 13.53 -9.98 -5.60
CA PRO A 11 14.99 -10.10 -5.77
C PRO A 11 15.50 -9.80 -7.20
N SER A 12 14.61 -9.77 -8.20
CA SER A 12 14.98 -9.44 -9.59
C SER A 12 15.00 -7.95 -9.89
N LEU A 13 14.55 -7.10 -8.96
CA LEU A 13 14.50 -5.66 -9.15
C LEU A 13 15.93 -5.05 -9.17
N PRO A 14 16.20 -4.12 -10.08
CA PRO A 14 17.49 -3.46 -10.18
C PRO A 14 17.64 -2.42 -9.04
N ALA A 15 18.40 -2.76 -7.99
CA ALA A 15 18.57 -1.87 -6.83
C ALA A 15 19.26 -0.53 -7.17
N GLY A 16 20.25 -0.54 -8.05
CA GLY A 16 21.02 0.66 -8.39
C GLY A 16 20.17 1.83 -8.89
N PRO A 17 19.33 1.67 -9.93
CA PRO A 17 18.47 2.73 -10.45
C PRO A 17 17.41 3.22 -9.46
N LEU A 18 17.11 2.47 -8.40
CA LEU A 18 16.11 2.78 -7.36
C LEU A 18 16.71 3.46 -6.13
N ALA A 19 18.03 3.47 -6.00
CA ALA A 19 18.71 4.07 -4.87
C ALA A 19 18.38 5.56 -4.71
N GLY A 20 18.14 5.99 -3.46
CA GLY A 20 17.76 7.36 -3.10
C GLY A 20 16.37 7.79 -3.58
N ARG A 21 15.51 6.86 -3.99
CA ARG A 21 14.19 7.20 -4.54
C ARG A 21 13.06 6.60 -3.71
N PRO A 22 11.91 7.28 -3.61
CA PRO A 22 10.67 6.66 -3.13
C PRO A 22 10.25 5.52 -4.07
N VAL A 23 10.02 4.33 -3.49
CA VAL A 23 9.53 3.13 -4.18
C VAL A 23 8.16 2.78 -3.59
N LEU A 24 7.10 2.97 -4.40
CA LEU A 24 5.73 2.71 -4.02
C LEU A 24 5.44 1.22 -4.21
N ASP A 25 5.21 0.50 -3.12
CA ASP A 25 4.93 -0.94 -3.13
C ASP A 25 3.42 -1.21 -3.14
N ALA A 26 2.92 -1.72 -4.28
CA ALA A 26 1.54 -2.18 -4.45
C ALA A 26 1.41 -3.71 -4.30
N GLY A 27 2.46 -4.39 -3.86
CA GLY A 27 2.49 -5.85 -3.76
C GLY A 27 1.63 -6.40 -2.62
N ASN A 28 1.11 -7.61 -2.83
CA ASN A 28 0.48 -8.44 -1.82
C ASN A 28 1.11 -9.82 -1.86
N TYR A 29 1.42 -10.39 -0.70
CA TYR A 29 1.92 -11.75 -0.60
C TYR A 29 0.79 -12.75 -0.63
N TYR A 30 0.86 -13.70 -1.57
CA TYR A 30 -0.05 -14.83 -1.70
C TYR A 30 0.77 -16.12 -1.83
N PRO A 31 0.85 -16.98 -0.81
CA PRO A 31 1.66 -18.21 -0.86
C PRO A 31 1.33 -19.11 -2.06
N GLN A 32 0.06 -19.12 -2.51
CA GLN A 32 -0.38 -19.92 -3.66
C GLN A 32 0.23 -19.44 -4.99
N ARG A 33 0.57 -18.15 -5.09
CA ARG A 33 1.17 -17.53 -6.29
C ARG A 33 2.69 -17.41 -6.16
N ASP A 34 3.15 -16.99 -4.96
CA ASP A 34 4.54 -16.59 -4.72
C ASP A 34 5.41 -17.74 -4.23
N GLY A 35 4.78 -18.87 -3.80
CA GLY A 35 5.45 -19.90 -3.00
C GLY A 35 5.53 -19.48 -1.53
N GLN A 36 5.95 -20.41 -0.69
CA GLN A 36 6.18 -20.12 0.73
C GLN A 36 7.47 -19.32 0.91
N ILE A 37 7.36 -18.20 1.62
CA ILE A 37 8.49 -17.34 2.02
C ILE A 37 8.53 -17.34 3.55
N ALA A 38 9.51 -18.06 4.12
CA ALA A 38 9.54 -18.39 5.55
C ALA A 38 9.38 -17.18 6.47
N ASP A 39 10.06 -16.06 6.17
CA ASP A 39 9.99 -14.83 6.99
C ASP A 39 8.60 -14.19 6.97
N LEU A 40 7.89 -14.28 5.83
CA LEU A 40 6.52 -13.76 5.68
C LEU A 40 5.50 -14.69 6.35
N ASP A 41 5.64 -16.00 6.15
CA ASP A 41 4.78 -17.02 6.76
C ASP A 41 4.88 -16.99 8.29
N ALA A 42 6.09 -16.79 8.82
CA ALA A 42 6.35 -16.62 10.25
C ALA A 42 6.03 -15.21 10.77
N ARG A 43 5.60 -14.28 9.90
CA ARG A 43 5.31 -12.87 10.24
C ARG A 43 6.47 -12.12 10.91
N VAL A 44 7.71 -12.51 10.61
CA VAL A 44 8.93 -11.85 11.10
C VAL A 44 9.12 -10.50 10.40
N ILE A 45 8.73 -10.42 9.12
CA ILE A 45 8.80 -9.21 8.30
C ILE A 45 7.49 -9.04 7.53
N THR A 46 7.18 -7.83 7.09
CA THR A 46 6.08 -7.56 6.15
C THR A 46 6.56 -7.70 4.70
N SER A 47 5.64 -7.82 3.74
CA SER A 47 6.00 -7.88 2.31
C SER A 47 6.77 -6.64 1.87
N SER A 48 6.41 -5.46 2.36
CA SER A 48 7.13 -4.21 2.06
C SER A 48 8.47 -4.11 2.79
N GLY A 49 8.57 -4.68 4.00
CA GLY A 49 9.85 -4.82 4.69
C GLY A 49 10.82 -5.76 3.93
N LEU A 50 10.27 -6.83 3.32
CA LEU A 50 11.05 -7.70 2.43
C LEU A 50 11.57 -6.93 1.21
N LEU A 51 10.70 -6.13 0.56
CA LEU A 51 11.12 -5.28 -0.55
C LEU A 51 12.18 -4.28 -0.14
N GLN A 52 12.05 -3.65 1.04
CA GLN A 52 13.06 -2.72 1.56
C GLN A 52 14.40 -3.42 1.81
N ARG A 53 14.39 -4.67 2.29
CA ARG A 53 15.60 -5.49 2.47
C ARG A 53 16.30 -5.77 1.12
N ASP A 54 15.53 -6.04 0.07
CA ASP A 54 16.04 -6.30 -1.27
C ASP A 54 16.50 -5.01 -1.98
N LEU A 55 15.98 -3.85 -1.56
CA LEU A 55 16.31 -2.52 -2.08
C LEU A 55 16.85 -1.59 -0.97
N PRO A 56 17.98 -1.92 -0.33
CA PRO A 56 18.43 -1.24 0.90
C PRO A 56 18.74 0.26 0.70
N GLY A 57 19.06 0.67 -0.52
CA GLY A 57 19.33 2.07 -0.85
C GLY A 57 18.12 2.89 -1.25
N SER A 58 16.91 2.31 -1.33
CA SER A 58 15.68 3.00 -1.67
C SER A 58 14.84 3.32 -0.42
N HIS A 59 13.76 4.09 -0.59
CA HIS A 59 12.80 4.42 0.46
C HIS A 59 11.44 3.82 0.10
N VAL A 60 11.18 2.59 0.59
CA VAL A 60 9.93 1.89 0.27
C VAL A 60 8.75 2.49 1.04
N VAL A 61 7.66 2.73 0.32
CA VAL A 61 6.37 3.14 0.89
C VAL A 61 5.29 2.19 0.38
N LYS A 62 4.64 1.46 1.28
CA LYS A 62 3.47 0.63 0.99
C LYS A 62 2.28 1.50 0.62
N VAL A 63 1.68 1.27 -0.55
CA VAL A 63 0.50 1.99 -1.01
C VAL A 63 -0.16 1.23 -2.17
N PHE A 64 -1.44 1.47 -2.44
CA PHE A 64 -2.24 0.87 -3.53
C PHE A 64 -2.58 -0.61 -3.39
N ASN A 65 -1.90 -1.37 -2.55
CA ASN A 65 -2.11 -2.81 -2.40
C ASN A 65 -3.53 -3.17 -1.92
N ASN A 66 -4.19 -2.24 -1.23
CA ASN A 66 -5.44 -2.45 -0.51
C ASN A 66 -6.69 -1.96 -1.24
N ILE A 67 -6.56 -1.44 -2.46
CA ILE A 67 -7.68 -0.96 -3.27
C ILE A 67 -7.76 -1.74 -4.59
N PHE A 68 -8.97 -2.07 -5.03
CA PHE A 68 -9.19 -2.68 -6.33
C PHE A 68 -8.87 -1.68 -7.46
N PHE A 69 -8.17 -2.12 -8.50
CA PHE A 69 -7.70 -1.20 -9.56
C PHE A 69 -8.83 -0.43 -10.26
N LYS A 70 -10.03 -1.01 -10.36
CA LYS A 70 -11.20 -0.32 -10.90
C LYS A 70 -11.68 0.78 -9.96
N HIS A 71 -11.70 0.51 -8.64
CA HIS A 71 -12.01 1.51 -7.62
C HIS A 71 -10.96 2.63 -7.59
N LEU A 72 -9.67 2.29 -7.75
CA LEU A 72 -8.61 3.31 -7.86
C LEU A 72 -8.84 4.26 -9.04
N ARG A 73 -9.44 3.78 -10.13
CA ARG A 73 -9.79 4.61 -11.28
C ARG A 73 -11.07 5.44 -11.05
N SER A 74 -12.08 4.86 -10.42
CA SER A 74 -13.44 5.44 -10.31
C SER A 74 -13.61 6.41 -9.15
N LEU A 75 -12.82 6.26 -8.06
CA LEU A 75 -12.94 7.02 -6.81
C LEU A 75 -12.01 8.23 -6.70
N SER A 76 -11.24 8.55 -7.74
CA SER A 76 -10.43 9.77 -7.81
C SER A 76 -11.33 11.01 -7.80
N ARG A 77 -11.02 11.99 -6.94
CA ARG A 77 -11.74 13.26 -6.82
C ARG A 77 -10.78 14.43 -6.64
N PRO A 78 -11.12 15.63 -7.13
CA PRO A 78 -10.31 16.81 -6.90
C PRO A 78 -10.18 17.14 -5.40
N ALA A 79 -9.18 17.92 -5.06
CA ALA A 79 -8.98 18.40 -3.69
C ALA A 79 -10.23 19.14 -3.17
N GLY A 80 -10.61 18.88 -1.92
CA GLY A 80 -11.76 19.48 -1.28
C GLY A 80 -13.12 18.86 -1.62
N ALA A 81 -13.19 17.83 -2.46
CA ALA A 81 -14.44 17.12 -2.73
C ALA A 81 -14.92 16.38 -1.48
N ALA A 82 -16.22 16.47 -1.20
CA ALA A 82 -16.83 15.87 -0.01
C ALA A 82 -16.79 14.32 -0.02
N ASP A 83 -16.75 13.72 -1.22
CA ASP A 83 -16.66 12.27 -1.44
C ASP A 83 -15.24 11.80 -1.80
N ARG A 84 -14.21 12.59 -1.45
CA ARG A 84 -12.81 12.23 -1.71
C ARG A 84 -12.39 11.03 -0.89
N SER A 85 -11.78 10.06 -1.55
CA SER A 85 -11.27 8.85 -0.93
C SER A 85 -9.84 9.03 -0.44
N ALA A 86 -9.45 8.25 0.56
CA ALA A 86 -8.11 8.20 1.10
C ALA A 86 -7.47 6.83 0.89
N LEU A 87 -6.13 6.80 0.80
CA LEU A 87 -5.32 5.59 0.74
C LEU A 87 -4.35 5.54 1.93
N PRO A 88 -4.20 4.38 2.60
CA PRO A 88 -3.19 4.22 3.61
C PRO A 88 -1.80 4.14 2.98
N ILE A 89 -0.82 4.76 3.64
CA ILE A 89 0.60 4.66 3.31
C ILE A 89 1.38 4.21 4.54
N ALA A 90 2.40 3.36 4.36
CA ALA A 90 3.30 2.96 5.43
C ALA A 90 4.75 2.98 4.91
N GLY A 91 5.66 3.55 5.69
CA GLY A 91 7.06 3.70 5.32
C GLY A 91 7.90 4.20 6.48
N ASP A 92 9.21 3.94 6.43
CA ASP A 92 10.14 4.32 7.49
C ASP A 92 10.77 5.71 7.26
N ASP A 93 10.70 6.22 6.04
CA ASP A 93 11.26 7.53 5.64
C ASP A 93 10.14 8.57 5.49
N GLU A 94 10.20 9.62 6.31
CA GLU A 94 9.16 10.66 6.36
C GLU A 94 9.11 11.50 5.07
N GLU A 95 10.27 11.76 4.44
CA GLU A 95 10.33 12.53 3.19
C GLU A 95 9.72 11.72 2.04
N ALA A 96 10.00 10.42 1.99
CA ALA A 96 9.38 9.53 1.01
C ALA A 96 7.86 9.43 1.21
N LYS A 97 7.37 9.31 2.46
CA LYS A 97 5.93 9.34 2.76
C LYS A 97 5.30 10.66 2.33
N ALA A 98 5.94 11.80 2.60
CA ALA A 98 5.46 13.11 2.18
C ALA A 98 5.39 13.23 0.64
N ALA A 99 6.41 12.75 -0.06
CA ALA A 99 6.42 12.73 -1.53
C ALA A 99 5.30 11.83 -2.10
N VAL A 100 5.04 10.67 -1.48
CA VAL A 100 3.94 9.79 -1.86
C VAL A 100 2.59 10.43 -1.57
N ALA A 101 2.42 11.10 -0.43
CA ALA A 101 1.18 11.83 -0.10
C ALA A 101 0.89 12.93 -1.12
N ALA A 102 1.90 13.72 -1.52
CA ALA A 102 1.76 14.72 -2.58
C ALA A 102 1.40 14.09 -3.94
N PHE A 103 1.98 12.94 -4.26
CA PHE A 103 1.61 12.19 -5.46
C PHE A 103 0.15 11.72 -5.39
N LEU A 104 -0.29 11.16 -4.26
CA LEU A 104 -1.69 10.73 -4.08
C LEU A 104 -2.65 11.92 -4.22
N ASP A 105 -2.31 13.08 -3.65
CA ASP A 105 -3.11 14.30 -3.81
C ASP A 105 -3.27 14.68 -5.30
N SER A 106 -2.18 14.62 -6.06
CA SER A 106 -2.18 14.94 -7.49
C SER A 106 -3.06 14.01 -8.34
N ILE A 107 -3.27 12.76 -7.90
CA ILE A 107 -4.13 11.77 -8.56
C ILE A 107 -5.51 11.65 -7.93
N GLY A 108 -5.88 12.54 -7.01
CA GLY A 108 -7.23 12.64 -6.48
C GLY A 108 -7.51 11.86 -5.20
N TYR A 109 -6.50 11.57 -4.39
CA TYR A 109 -6.63 10.84 -3.13
C TYR A 109 -5.98 11.58 -1.96
N ASP A 110 -6.56 11.44 -0.77
CA ASP A 110 -5.89 11.79 0.48
C ASP A 110 -4.97 10.65 0.92
N ALA A 111 -3.92 10.97 1.67
CA ALA A 111 -3.08 9.97 2.32
C ALA A 111 -3.44 9.80 3.80
N VAL A 112 -3.40 8.55 4.28
CA VAL A 112 -3.49 8.23 5.71
C VAL A 112 -2.20 7.53 6.11
N ASP A 113 -1.38 8.18 6.94
CA ASP A 113 -0.18 7.54 7.48
C ASP A 113 -0.56 6.39 8.41
N ALA A 114 -0.15 5.18 8.06
CA ALA A 114 -0.36 3.94 8.80
C ALA A 114 0.88 3.55 9.64
N GLY A 115 1.93 4.38 9.65
CA GLY A 115 3.15 4.16 10.40
C GLY A 115 4.31 3.61 9.57
N SER A 116 5.20 2.86 10.23
CA SER A 116 6.40 2.26 9.61
C SER A 116 6.07 1.10 8.67
N LEU A 117 7.08 0.62 7.93
CA LEU A 117 6.93 -0.61 7.13
C LEU A 117 6.57 -1.83 7.97
N ALA A 118 6.97 -1.87 9.24
CA ALA A 118 6.58 -2.93 10.16
C ALA A 118 5.06 -2.95 10.43
N GLU A 119 4.38 -1.81 10.27
CA GLU A 119 2.92 -1.69 10.43
C GLU A 119 2.13 -1.89 9.11
N SER A 120 2.82 -2.06 7.99
CA SER A 120 2.18 -2.19 6.66
C SER A 120 1.24 -3.40 6.54
N TRP A 121 1.38 -4.40 7.41
CA TRP A 121 0.47 -5.55 7.49
C TRP A 121 -1.00 -5.16 7.75
N ARG A 122 -1.25 -3.98 8.35
CA ARG A 122 -2.61 -3.50 8.63
C ARG A 122 -3.44 -3.27 7.37
N GLN A 123 -2.79 -3.16 6.21
CA GLN A 123 -3.44 -2.99 4.91
C GLN A 123 -3.22 -4.18 3.96
N ASP A 124 -2.62 -5.28 4.43
CA ASP A 124 -2.44 -6.49 3.64
C ASP A 124 -3.75 -7.28 3.45
N SER A 125 -3.73 -8.19 2.50
CA SER A 125 -4.87 -9.08 2.20
C SER A 125 -5.38 -9.77 3.47
N GLY A 126 -6.71 -9.73 3.65
CA GLY A 126 -7.37 -10.27 4.85
C GLY A 126 -7.53 -9.28 6.00
N SER A 127 -6.91 -8.09 5.94
CA SER A 127 -7.13 -7.04 6.95
C SER A 127 -8.43 -6.25 6.68
N PRO A 128 -9.00 -5.59 7.70
CA PRO A 128 -10.17 -4.73 7.52
C PRO A 128 -9.94 -3.56 6.56
N ALA A 129 -8.70 -3.12 6.38
CA ALA A 129 -8.34 -2.04 5.44
C ALA A 129 -8.16 -2.54 4.00
N TYR A 130 -8.16 -3.86 3.76
CA TYR A 130 -8.00 -4.43 2.41
C TYR A 130 -9.35 -4.56 1.70
N GLY A 131 -9.59 -3.75 0.68
CA GLY A 131 -10.78 -3.78 -0.18
C GLY A 131 -12.06 -3.28 0.47
N ALA A 132 -12.43 -3.79 1.63
CA ALA A 132 -13.69 -3.53 2.30
C ALA A 132 -14.09 -2.05 2.43
N PRO A 133 -13.17 -1.10 2.72
CA PRO A 133 -13.53 0.31 2.77
C PRO A 133 -14.08 0.86 1.46
N TYR A 134 -13.66 0.33 0.33
CA TYR A 134 -14.01 0.80 -1.01
C TYR A 134 -15.14 0.02 -1.67
N GLY A 135 -15.68 -0.99 -0.99
CA GLY A 135 -16.76 -1.84 -1.50
C GLY A 135 -16.29 -3.18 -2.07
N PRO A 136 -17.25 -4.05 -2.47
CA PRO A 136 -16.93 -5.38 -2.97
C PRO A 136 -16.27 -5.29 -4.36
N PHE A 137 -15.37 -6.22 -4.67
CA PHE A 137 -14.68 -6.29 -5.97
C PHE A 137 -15.61 -6.62 -7.16
N SER A 138 -16.85 -7.05 -6.87
CA SER A 138 -17.89 -7.25 -7.88
C SER A 138 -18.55 -5.94 -8.33
N ASP A 139 -18.44 -4.87 -7.55
CA ASP A 139 -18.84 -3.51 -7.93
C ASP A 139 -17.63 -2.78 -8.52
N GLU A 140 -17.69 -2.42 -9.80
CA GLU A 140 -16.59 -1.75 -10.48
C GLU A 140 -16.49 -0.26 -10.15
N THR A 141 -17.55 0.32 -9.60
CA THR A 141 -17.64 1.75 -9.28
C THR A 141 -17.00 2.06 -7.93
N GLY A 142 -17.22 1.17 -6.97
CA GLY A 142 -16.76 1.32 -5.59
C GLY A 142 -17.54 2.36 -4.79
N THR A 143 -17.16 2.49 -3.54
CA THR A 143 -17.74 3.43 -2.57
C THR A 143 -16.64 4.34 -2.01
N PRO A 144 -16.85 5.66 -1.92
CA PRO A 144 -15.87 6.56 -1.32
C PRO A 144 -15.50 6.16 0.11
N ALA A 145 -14.21 6.23 0.41
CA ALA A 145 -13.66 5.91 1.71
C ALA A 145 -12.75 7.05 2.18
N ASN A 146 -13.30 7.96 2.97
CA ASN A 146 -12.58 9.11 3.50
C ASN A 146 -11.52 8.72 4.56
N VAL A 147 -10.72 9.70 4.98
CA VAL A 147 -9.65 9.55 5.99
C VAL A 147 -10.15 8.86 7.27
N ALA A 148 -11.34 9.23 7.78
CA ALA A 148 -11.88 8.65 9.01
C ALA A 148 -12.19 7.15 8.84
N LYS A 149 -12.78 6.77 7.70
CA LYS A 149 -13.10 5.37 7.39
C LYS A 149 -11.83 4.52 7.27
N ILE A 150 -10.78 5.04 6.61
CA ILE A 150 -9.50 4.33 6.50
C ILE A 150 -8.81 4.20 7.86
N ARG A 151 -8.78 5.25 8.68
CA ARG A 151 -8.23 5.18 10.05
C ARG A 151 -8.94 4.14 10.90
N ALA A 152 -10.27 4.10 10.85
CA ALA A 152 -11.05 3.10 11.58
C ALA A 152 -10.73 1.67 11.12
N ALA A 153 -10.58 1.44 9.81
CA ALA A 153 -10.24 0.14 9.26
C ALA A 153 -8.83 -0.31 9.67
N LEU A 154 -7.83 0.61 9.66
CA LEU A 154 -6.49 0.32 10.14
C LEU A 154 -6.46 0.01 11.65
N ALA A 155 -7.24 0.74 12.45
CA ALA A 155 -7.33 0.51 13.90
C ALA A 155 -8.01 -0.83 14.25
N ALA A 156 -8.91 -1.32 13.40
CA ALA A 156 -9.60 -2.60 13.57
C ALA A 156 -8.74 -3.81 13.14
N ALA A 157 -7.54 -3.59 12.56
CA ALA A 157 -6.65 -4.68 12.17
C ALA A 157 -6.00 -5.32 13.41
N HIS A 158 -6.03 -6.66 13.47
CA HIS A 158 -5.39 -7.46 14.51
C HIS A 158 -4.51 -8.53 13.86
N ARG A 159 -3.36 -8.84 14.48
CA ARG A 159 -2.46 -9.95 14.10
C ARG A 159 -2.80 -11.21 14.85
#